data_8fc4a58b95738f608acebdcdafc0271b
#
_entry.id   8fc4a58b95738f608acebdcdafc0271b
#
_cell.length_a   1.000
_cell.length_b   1.000
_cell.length_c   1.000
_cell.angle_alpha   90.00
_cell.angle_beta   90.00
_cell.angle_gamma   90.00
#
_symmetry.space_group_name_H-M   'P 1'
#
loop_
_entity.id
_entity.type
_entity.pdbx_description
1 polymer ?
#
loop_
_entity_poly.entity_id
_entity_poly.type
_entity_poly.pdbx_seq_one_letter_code
_entity_poly.pdbx_strand_id
1 'polypeptide(L)'
;MAISIKSPKEIKALRKAGELTAQALALLEREVRPGISLLELDKMAEDFIKSSHARPAFKGLYGFPNSVCMSLNEVVIHGIPTDYVLQEGDIIGLDLGVEVDGYYGDSALTLPIGAISPQDEKLLACSKESLMHAISSIRVGMHFKELSQILEGAIVERGFVPLKGFCGHGIGKKPHEEPEIPNYLEKGVKPNSGPKIKEGMVFCLEPMVCQKQGEPKILADKWSVVSVDGLNTSHHEHTIAIIGNKAVILTER
;
A
#
# COMPACT_ATOMS: atom_id res chain seq x y z
N MET A 1 -16.90 -9.94 -9.11
CA MET A 1 -18.00 -8.93 -8.99
C MET A 1 -17.79 -7.85 -10.05
N ALA A 2 -18.78 -6.99 -10.35
CA ALA A 2 -18.57 -5.88 -11.27
C ALA A 2 -17.76 -4.76 -10.58
N ILE A 3 -16.83 -4.12 -11.32
CA ILE A 3 -16.09 -2.96 -10.83
C ILE A 3 -17.08 -1.80 -10.61
N SER A 4 -17.06 -1.21 -9.40
CA SER A 4 -17.99 -0.15 -9.04
C SER A 4 -17.51 1.22 -9.53
N ILE A 5 -18.46 2.01 -10.06
CA ILE A 5 -18.23 3.41 -10.42
C ILE A 5 -18.82 4.25 -9.29
N LYS A 6 -17.98 5.06 -8.67
CA LYS A 6 -18.36 5.90 -7.53
C LYS A 6 -18.98 7.22 -8.02
N SER A 7 -20.07 7.61 -7.42
CA SER A 7 -20.67 8.95 -7.62
C SER A 7 -19.78 10.04 -7.01
N PRO A 8 -19.94 11.31 -7.40
CA PRO A 8 -19.19 12.42 -6.78
C PRO A 8 -19.37 12.51 -5.26
N LYS A 9 -20.55 12.13 -4.75
CA LYS A 9 -20.81 12.08 -3.29
C LYS A 9 -19.99 10.98 -2.61
N GLU A 10 -19.88 9.81 -3.22
CA GLU A 10 -19.08 8.70 -2.70
C GLU A 10 -17.58 9.01 -2.79
N ILE A 11 -17.10 9.63 -3.87
CA ILE A 11 -15.71 10.09 -3.99
C ILE A 11 -15.37 11.11 -2.89
N LYS A 12 -16.30 12.02 -2.56
CA LYS A 12 -16.11 12.95 -1.44
C LYS A 12 -15.97 12.24 -0.10
N ALA A 13 -16.74 11.17 0.13
CA ALA A 13 -16.64 10.38 1.36
C ALA A 13 -15.32 9.58 1.40
N LEU A 14 -14.93 8.97 0.27
CA LEU A 14 -13.63 8.28 0.12
C LEU A 14 -12.45 9.24 0.32
N ARG A 15 -12.54 10.47 -0.16
CA ARG A 15 -11.53 11.51 0.09
C ARG A 15 -11.37 11.79 1.59
N LYS A 16 -12.48 11.90 2.34
CA LYS A 16 -12.42 12.08 3.80
C LYS A 16 -11.69 10.92 4.48
N ALA A 17 -11.99 9.68 4.07
CA ALA A 17 -11.29 8.51 4.59
C ALA A 17 -9.79 8.52 4.22
N GLY A 18 -9.47 8.83 2.96
CA GLY A 18 -8.10 8.95 2.47
C GLY A 18 -7.29 10.04 3.19
N GLU A 19 -7.89 11.21 3.43
CA GLU A 19 -7.26 12.31 4.17
C GLU A 19 -6.95 11.91 5.63
N LEU A 20 -7.85 11.17 6.30
CA LEU A 20 -7.58 10.66 7.65
C LEU A 20 -6.51 9.57 7.65
N THR A 21 -6.48 8.69 6.63
CA THR A 21 -5.41 7.71 6.43
C THR A 21 -4.06 8.41 6.27
N ALA A 22 -3.98 9.42 5.39
CA ALA A 22 -2.77 10.21 5.18
C ALA A 22 -2.28 10.91 6.46
N GLN A 23 -3.20 11.48 7.26
CA GLN A 23 -2.88 12.13 8.53
C GLN A 23 -2.37 11.14 9.58
N ALA A 24 -2.94 9.92 9.65
CA ALA A 24 -2.48 8.87 10.55
C ALA A 24 -1.06 8.40 10.16
N LEU A 25 -0.79 8.18 8.86
CA LEU A 25 0.56 7.86 8.38
C LEU A 25 1.54 9.00 8.64
N ALA A 26 1.16 10.26 8.41
CA ALA A 26 2.01 11.42 8.70
C ALA A 26 2.31 11.57 10.20
N LEU A 27 1.40 11.16 11.09
CA LEU A 27 1.69 11.07 12.52
C LEU A 27 2.78 10.04 12.76
N LEU A 28 2.63 8.81 12.25
CA LEU A 28 3.61 7.74 12.44
C LEU A 28 4.97 8.10 11.84
N GLU A 29 5.00 8.71 10.65
CA GLU A 29 6.23 9.18 10.00
C GLU A 29 7.06 10.15 10.88
N ARG A 30 6.40 11.01 11.68
CA ARG A 30 7.07 11.91 12.63
C ARG A 30 7.56 11.20 13.89
N GLU A 31 6.88 10.14 14.31
CA GLU A 31 7.16 9.43 15.57
C GLU A 31 8.15 8.28 15.40
N VAL A 32 8.28 7.74 14.19
CA VAL A 32 9.23 6.67 13.86
C VAL A 32 10.67 7.13 14.09
N ARG A 33 11.37 6.43 14.99
CA ARG A 33 12.80 6.67 15.33
C ARG A 33 13.38 5.45 16.06
N PRO A 34 14.70 5.33 16.15
CA PRO A 34 15.31 4.34 17.05
C PRO A 34 14.79 4.50 18.49
N GLY A 35 14.50 3.38 19.15
CA GLY A 35 14.05 3.33 20.53
C GLY A 35 12.53 3.35 20.73
N ILE A 36 11.71 3.47 19.70
CA ILE A 36 10.25 3.29 19.78
C ILE A 36 9.85 1.85 19.43
N SER A 37 8.86 1.29 20.10
CA SER A 37 8.36 -0.04 19.79
C SER A 37 7.23 0.00 18.74
N LEU A 38 7.04 -1.13 18.03
CA LEU A 38 5.96 -1.25 17.04
C LEU A 38 4.58 -1.16 17.70
N LEU A 39 4.42 -1.69 18.93
CA LEU A 39 3.16 -1.59 19.68
C LEU A 39 2.84 -0.16 20.11
N GLU A 40 3.84 0.67 20.45
CA GLU A 40 3.63 2.09 20.73
C GLU A 40 3.14 2.83 19.49
N LEU A 41 3.74 2.57 18.34
CA LEU A 41 3.30 3.16 17.05
C LEU A 41 1.88 2.73 16.68
N ASP A 42 1.54 1.44 16.82
CA ASP A 42 0.18 0.92 16.56
C ASP A 42 -0.86 1.62 17.45
N LYS A 43 -0.52 1.76 18.75
CA LYS A 43 -1.40 2.45 19.68
C LYS A 43 -1.59 3.92 19.32
N MET A 44 -0.54 4.64 18.93
CA MET A 44 -0.63 6.04 18.51
C MET A 44 -1.56 6.20 17.30
N ALA A 45 -1.45 5.33 16.30
CA ALA A 45 -2.33 5.33 15.14
C ALA A 45 -3.79 5.04 15.53
N GLU A 46 -4.01 4.02 16.35
CA GLU A 46 -5.35 3.65 16.83
C GLU A 46 -6.01 4.80 17.60
N ASP A 47 -5.28 5.42 18.52
CA ASP A 47 -5.78 6.54 19.33
C ASP A 47 -6.11 7.75 18.45
N PHE A 48 -5.25 8.08 17.47
CA PHE A 48 -5.50 9.14 16.51
C PHE A 48 -6.77 8.89 15.68
N ILE A 49 -6.89 7.70 15.10
CA ILE A 49 -8.04 7.32 14.27
C ILE A 49 -9.34 7.41 15.07
N LYS A 50 -9.36 6.87 16.30
CA LYS A 50 -10.54 6.91 17.18
C LYS A 50 -10.89 8.35 17.60
N SER A 51 -9.90 9.19 17.91
CA SER A 51 -10.13 10.61 18.26
C SER A 51 -10.72 11.42 17.11
N SER A 52 -10.49 10.96 15.87
CA SER A 52 -11.05 11.54 14.65
C SER A 52 -12.47 11.04 14.33
N HIS A 53 -13.14 10.35 15.27
CA HIS A 53 -14.46 9.70 15.08
C HIS A 53 -14.50 8.74 13.90
N ALA A 54 -13.40 8.03 13.64
CA ALA A 54 -13.22 7.02 12.62
C ALA A 54 -12.83 5.67 13.25
N ARG A 55 -12.68 4.63 12.44
CA ARG A 55 -12.26 3.30 12.88
C ARG A 55 -11.04 2.82 12.11
N PRO A 56 -10.07 2.15 12.77
CA PRO A 56 -9.02 1.42 12.07
C PRO A 56 -9.67 0.36 11.15
N ALA A 57 -9.32 0.36 9.86
CA ALA A 57 -9.94 -0.53 8.89
C ALA A 57 -9.46 -1.98 9.02
N PHE A 58 -8.20 -2.18 9.45
CA PHE A 58 -7.57 -3.50 9.49
C PHE A 58 -7.84 -4.27 10.77
N LYS A 59 -8.04 -3.59 11.91
CA LYS A 59 -8.27 -4.25 13.19
C LYS A 59 -9.53 -5.11 13.17
N GLY A 60 -9.35 -6.44 13.26
CA GLY A 60 -10.42 -7.43 13.15
C GLY A 60 -10.76 -7.86 11.72
N LEU A 61 -10.25 -7.20 10.68
CA LEU A 61 -10.44 -7.60 9.30
C LEU A 61 -9.76 -8.95 9.06
N TYR A 62 -10.53 -9.95 8.64
CA TYR A 62 -10.07 -11.35 8.51
C TYR A 62 -9.36 -11.92 9.74
N GLY A 63 -9.49 -11.26 10.91
CA GLY A 63 -8.85 -11.64 12.16
C GLY A 63 -7.49 -10.97 12.42
N PHE A 64 -7.09 -9.95 11.63
CA PHE A 64 -5.86 -9.19 11.88
C PHE A 64 -5.95 -8.48 13.26
N PRO A 65 -4.93 -8.60 14.14
CA PRO A 65 -5.09 -8.21 15.54
C PRO A 65 -4.92 -6.70 15.79
N ASN A 66 -4.22 -5.98 14.92
CA ASN A 66 -3.74 -4.60 15.13
C ASN A 66 -4.40 -3.59 14.18
N SER A 67 -4.11 -2.32 14.39
CA SER A 67 -4.64 -1.21 13.58
C SER A 67 -3.78 -0.91 12.36
N VAL A 68 -2.47 -1.21 12.44
CA VAL A 68 -1.46 -0.97 11.41
C VAL A 68 -0.75 -2.28 11.08
N CYS A 69 -0.54 -2.58 9.80
CA CYS A 69 0.43 -3.56 9.38
C CYS A 69 1.82 -2.93 9.45
N MET A 70 2.74 -3.52 10.24
CA MET A 70 4.10 -3.03 10.41
C MET A 70 5.11 -4.04 9.90
N SER A 71 5.62 -3.78 8.73
CA SER A 71 6.46 -4.68 7.96
C SER A 71 7.92 -4.29 8.10
N LEU A 72 8.64 -4.98 9.01
CA LEU A 72 10.02 -4.70 9.36
C LEU A 72 10.98 -5.46 8.43
N ASN A 73 11.95 -4.77 7.85
CA ASN A 73 13.08 -5.29 7.08
C ASN A 73 12.66 -6.24 5.93
N GLU A 74 12.80 -7.56 6.10
CA GLU A 74 12.44 -8.58 5.12
C GLU A 74 10.93 -8.84 5.01
N VAL A 75 10.12 -8.32 5.91
CA VAL A 75 8.66 -8.43 5.84
C VAL A 75 8.15 -7.45 4.79
N VAL A 76 7.44 -7.96 3.78
CA VAL A 76 6.92 -7.16 2.66
C VAL A 76 5.64 -6.45 3.06
N ILE A 77 4.66 -7.23 3.58
CA ILE A 77 3.31 -6.79 3.94
C ILE A 77 2.77 -7.61 5.12
N HIS A 78 1.69 -7.12 5.71
CA HIS A 78 0.90 -7.77 6.75
C HIS A 78 1.69 -8.10 8.04
N GLY A 79 2.82 -7.42 8.28
CA GLY A 79 3.58 -7.58 9.53
C GLY A 79 2.72 -7.22 10.73
N ILE A 80 2.70 -8.12 11.74
CA ILE A 80 2.00 -7.88 13.01
C ILE A 80 2.92 -7.07 13.92
N PRO A 81 2.46 -5.90 14.44
CA PRO A 81 3.20 -5.16 15.46
C PRO A 81 3.52 -6.02 16.69
N THR A 82 4.78 -5.97 17.11
CA THR A 82 5.28 -6.66 18.30
C THR A 82 5.90 -5.65 19.28
N ASP A 83 6.47 -6.15 20.38
CA ASP A 83 7.27 -5.35 21.31
C ASP A 83 8.69 -5.03 20.79
N TYR A 84 8.99 -5.39 19.53
CA TYR A 84 10.25 -5.03 18.89
C TYR A 84 10.46 -3.53 18.93
N VAL A 85 11.64 -3.11 19.38
CA VAL A 85 12.08 -1.72 19.47
C VAL A 85 12.96 -1.41 18.26
N LEU A 86 12.51 -0.43 17.45
CA LEU A 86 13.22 -0.01 16.24
C LEU A 86 14.66 0.39 16.52
N GLN A 87 15.57 -0.02 15.64
CA GLN A 87 17.01 0.21 15.75
C GLN A 87 17.51 1.01 14.55
N GLU A 88 18.66 1.65 14.72
CA GLU A 88 19.39 2.29 13.62
C GLU A 88 19.69 1.26 12.53
N GLY A 89 19.38 1.60 11.28
CA GLY A 89 19.59 0.73 10.12
C GLY A 89 18.39 -0.14 9.73
N ASP A 90 17.33 -0.19 10.55
CA ASP A 90 16.06 -0.83 10.15
C ASP A 90 15.36 -0.04 9.04
N ILE A 91 14.53 -0.72 8.28
CA ILE A 91 13.47 -0.11 7.45
C ILE A 91 12.12 -0.65 7.89
N ILE A 92 11.09 0.20 7.89
CA ILE A 92 9.74 -0.17 8.36
C ILE A 92 8.68 0.23 7.34
N GLY A 93 7.94 -0.74 6.84
CA GLY A 93 6.69 -0.54 6.11
C GLY A 93 5.56 -0.27 7.09
N LEU A 94 4.87 0.84 6.93
CA LEU A 94 3.67 1.22 7.67
C LEU A 94 2.51 1.24 6.69
N ASP A 95 1.53 0.37 6.91
CA ASP A 95 0.35 0.23 6.07
C ASP A 95 -0.89 0.24 6.95
N LEU A 96 -1.79 1.18 6.70
CA LEU A 96 -3.01 1.34 7.47
C LEU A 96 -4.18 1.86 6.64
N GLY A 97 -5.35 1.37 6.99
CA GLY A 97 -6.60 1.87 6.47
C GLY A 97 -7.47 2.54 7.54
N VAL A 98 -8.27 3.52 7.11
CA VAL A 98 -9.26 4.20 7.95
C VAL A 98 -10.65 4.02 7.37
N GLU A 99 -11.62 3.66 8.22
CA GLU A 99 -13.03 3.66 7.88
C GLU A 99 -13.73 4.84 8.56
N VAL A 100 -14.41 5.65 7.77
CA VAL A 100 -15.26 6.74 8.24
C VAL A 100 -16.51 6.87 7.39
N ASP A 101 -17.66 7.02 8.04
CA ASP A 101 -18.97 7.15 7.39
C ASP A 101 -19.30 6.00 6.40
N GLY A 102 -18.78 4.79 6.66
CA GLY A 102 -18.97 3.60 5.82
C GLY A 102 -18.13 3.54 4.55
N TYR A 103 -17.07 4.35 4.45
CA TYR A 103 -16.08 4.35 3.35
C TYR A 103 -14.67 4.17 3.88
N TYR A 104 -13.82 3.56 3.07
CA TYR A 104 -12.46 3.19 3.41
C TYR A 104 -11.44 4.02 2.64
N GLY A 105 -10.34 4.37 3.29
CA GLY A 105 -9.12 4.85 2.67
C GLY A 105 -7.99 3.93 3.07
N ASP A 106 -7.01 3.72 2.20
CA ASP A 106 -5.90 2.81 2.36
C ASP A 106 -4.62 3.40 1.82
N SER A 107 -3.51 3.24 2.53
CA SER A 107 -2.20 3.74 2.08
C SER A 107 -1.05 3.16 2.88
N ALA A 108 0.10 3.00 2.23
CA ALA A 108 1.33 2.53 2.85
C ALA A 108 2.55 3.37 2.46
N LEU A 109 3.56 3.32 3.31
CA LEU A 109 4.90 3.84 3.03
C LEU A 109 5.96 3.03 3.77
N THR A 110 7.15 2.95 3.21
CA THR A 110 8.32 2.39 3.90
C THR A 110 9.29 3.50 4.27
N LEU A 111 9.73 3.51 5.52
CA LEU A 111 10.60 4.54 6.12
C LEU A 111 11.93 3.95 6.56
N PRO A 112 13.03 4.70 6.43
CA PRO A 112 14.31 4.35 7.04
C PRO A 112 14.31 4.70 8.54
N ILE A 113 15.01 3.92 9.35
CA ILE A 113 15.25 4.20 10.76
C ILE A 113 16.71 4.65 10.92
N GLY A 114 16.91 5.96 11.00
CA GLY A 114 18.24 6.55 10.98
C GLY A 114 18.98 6.31 9.65
N ALA A 115 20.27 6.02 9.69
CA ALA A 115 21.06 5.74 8.49
C ALA A 115 20.89 4.28 8.05
N ILE A 116 20.50 4.07 6.80
CA ILE A 116 20.30 2.75 6.20
C ILE A 116 21.36 2.47 5.13
N SER A 117 21.41 1.24 4.63
CA SER A 117 22.35 0.88 3.56
C SER A 117 22.02 1.59 2.24
N PRO A 118 23.00 1.89 1.37
CA PRO A 118 22.74 2.43 0.03
C PRO A 118 21.85 1.54 -0.84
N GLN A 119 21.80 0.23 -0.55
CA GLN A 119 20.92 -0.71 -1.24
C GLN A 119 19.47 -0.52 -0.80
N ASP A 120 19.24 -0.31 0.50
CA ASP A 120 17.90 -0.05 1.03
C ASP A 120 17.39 1.33 0.62
N GLU A 121 18.26 2.36 0.54
CA GLU A 121 17.88 3.66 -0.04
C GLU A 121 17.34 3.51 -1.46
N LYS A 122 18.02 2.72 -2.31
CA LYS A 122 17.55 2.44 -3.68
C LYS A 122 16.25 1.64 -3.69
N LEU A 123 16.08 0.70 -2.76
CA LEU A 123 14.87 -0.10 -2.64
C LEU A 123 13.65 0.77 -2.28
N LEU A 124 13.78 1.64 -1.28
CA LEU A 124 12.74 2.57 -0.87
C LEU A 124 12.39 3.55 -2.00
N ALA A 125 13.39 4.10 -2.66
CA ALA A 125 13.20 4.96 -3.82
C ALA A 125 12.49 4.22 -4.96
N CYS A 126 12.86 2.96 -5.23
CA CYS A 126 12.26 2.16 -6.28
C CYS A 126 10.74 1.99 -6.07
N SER A 127 10.27 1.56 -4.90
CA SER A 127 8.85 1.34 -4.65
C SER A 127 8.05 2.65 -4.75
N LYS A 128 8.55 3.75 -4.15
CA LYS A 128 7.91 5.07 -4.20
C LYS A 128 7.84 5.63 -5.62
N GLU A 129 8.96 5.64 -6.34
CA GLU A 129 9.02 6.21 -7.69
C GLU A 129 8.25 5.39 -8.71
N SER A 130 8.25 4.04 -8.58
CA SER A 130 7.46 3.17 -9.45
C SER A 130 5.96 3.40 -9.26
N LEU A 131 5.51 3.59 -8.02
CA LEU A 131 4.13 3.96 -7.71
C LEU A 131 3.76 5.30 -8.38
N MET A 132 4.55 6.34 -8.16
CA MET A 132 4.27 7.68 -8.70
C MET A 132 4.33 7.70 -10.22
N HIS A 133 5.26 6.95 -10.84
CA HIS A 133 5.34 6.78 -12.29
C HIS A 133 4.06 6.11 -12.83
N ALA A 134 3.60 5.04 -12.21
CA ALA A 134 2.37 4.37 -12.60
C ALA A 134 1.16 5.29 -12.48
N ILE A 135 1.01 6.01 -11.35
CA ILE A 135 -0.09 6.98 -11.14
C ILE A 135 -0.10 8.04 -12.25
N SER A 136 1.06 8.61 -12.57
CA SER A 136 1.17 9.64 -13.62
C SER A 136 0.87 9.12 -15.02
N SER A 137 0.97 7.81 -15.23
CA SER A 137 0.71 7.15 -16.52
C SER A 137 -0.78 6.82 -16.73
N ILE A 138 -1.60 6.91 -15.69
CA ILE A 138 -3.03 6.55 -15.75
C ILE A 138 -3.79 7.48 -16.69
N ARG A 139 -4.61 6.87 -17.57
CA ARG A 139 -5.56 7.56 -18.42
C ARG A 139 -6.85 6.75 -18.58
N VAL A 140 -7.96 7.41 -18.73
CA VAL A 140 -9.25 6.75 -19.00
C VAL A 140 -9.16 5.97 -20.33
N GLY A 141 -9.68 4.74 -20.31
CA GLY A 141 -9.63 3.81 -21.45
C GLY A 141 -8.41 2.87 -21.46
N MET A 142 -7.39 3.14 -20.64
CA MET A 142 -6.25 2.24 -20.40
C MET A 142 -6.73 0.96 -19.73
N HIS A 143 -6.15 -0.19 -20.06
CA HIS A 143 -6.43 -1.43 -19.35
C HIS A 143 -5.62 -1.49 -18.04
N PHE A 144 -6.19 -2.09 -16.97
CA PHE A 144 -5.44 -2.31 -15.73
C PHE A 144 -4.18 -3.15 -15.93
N LYS A 145 -4.18 -4.07 -16.89
CA LYS A 145 -3.00 -4.87 -17.24
C LYS A 145 -1.86 -4.06 -17.90
N GLU A 146 -2.19 -2.99 -18.60
CA GLU A 146 -1.17 -2.03 -19.08
C GLU A 146 -0.54 -1.31 -17.88
N LEU A 147 -1.34 -0.98 -16.87
CA LEU A 147 -0.84 -0.37 -15.64
C LEU A 147 0.07 -1.33 -14.85
N SER A 148 -0.32 -2.63 -14.75
CA SER A 148 0.53 -3.68 -14.18
C SER A 148 1.88 -3.80 -14.92
N GLN A 149 1.88 -3.74 -16.25
CA GLN A 149 3.10 -3.77 -17.06
C GLN A 149 4.00 -2.55 -16.81
N ILE A 150 3.41 -1.36 -16.65
CA ILE A 150 4.14 -0.13 -16.33
C ILE A 150 4.80 -0.24 -14.95
N LEU A 151 4.06 -0.74 -13.95
CA LEU A 151 4.61 -0.97 -12.60
C LEU A 151 5.79 -1.95 -12.62
N GLU A 152 5.60 -3.12 -13.25
CA GLU A 152 6.67 -4.12 -13.38
C GLU A 152 7.90 -3.54 -14.09
N GLY A 153 7.70 -2.86 -15.23
CA GLY A 153 8.78 -2.24 -15.99
C GLY A 153 9.57 -1.25 -15.12
N ALA A 154 8.88 -0.36 -14.41
CA ALA A 154 9.51 0.63 -13.54
C ALA A 154 10.32 0.02 -12.39
N ILE A 155 9.86 -1.11 -11.84
CA ILE A 155 10.58 -1.85 -10.78
C ILE A 155 11.81 -2.57 -11.36
N VAL A 156 11.62 -3.30 -12.47
CA VAL A 156 12.67 -4.13 -13.07
C VAL A 156 13.80 -3.27 -13.66
N GLU A 157 13.49 -2.14 -14.28
CA GLU A 157 14.49 -1.19 -14.79
C GLU A 157 15.43 -0.66 -13.70
N ARG A 158 14.97 -0.64 -12.44
CA ARG A 158 15.77 -0.24 -11.26
C ARG A 158 16.52 -1.40 -10.62
N GLY A 159 16.43 -2.62 -11.19
CA GLY A 159 17.16 -3.81 -10.74
C GLY A 159 16.50 -4.56 -9.58
N PHE A 160 15.21 -4.34 -9.35
CA PHE A 160 14.38 -4.99 -8.34
C PHE A 160 13.30 -5.87 -8.98
N VAL A 161 12.51 -6.57 -8.16
CA VAL A 161 11.42 -7.42 -8.64
C VAL A 161 10.13 -7.17 -7.85
N PRO A 162 8.95 -7.22 -8.49
CA PRO A 162 7.68 -7.14 -7.76
C PRO A 162 7.38 -8.44 -7.01
N LEU A 163 6.76 -8.34 -5.83
CA LEU A 163 6.19 -9.48 -5.12
C LEU A 163 5.05 -10.08 -5.94
N LYS A 164 4.99 -11.41 -6.00
CA LYS A 164 3.92 -12.15 -6.70
C LYS A 164 2.80 -12.54 -5.74
N GLY A 165 1.62 -12.81 -6.31
CA GLY A 165 0.47 -13.34 -5.56
C GLY A 165 -0.28 -12.32 -4.71
N PHE A 166 0.17 -11.07 -4.67
CA PHE A 166 -0.51 -9.93 -4.05
C PHE A 166 -0.69 -8.81 -5.07
N CYS A 167 -1.69 -7.97 -4.85
CA CYS A 167 -2.12 -7.00 -5.86
C CYS A 167 -2.84 -5.81 -5.23
N GLY A 168 -2.83 -4.69 -5.91
CA GLY A 168 -3.73 -3.58 -5.64
C GLY A 168 -5.19 -3.95 -5.91
N HIS A 169 -6.10 -3.16 -5.43
CA HIS A 169 -7.53 -3.51 -5.41
C HIS A 169 -8.44 -2.28 -5.53
N GLY A 170 -9.67 -2.51 -5.97
CA GLY A 170 -10.72 -1.51 -5.81
C GLY A 170 -11.01 -1.26 -4.33
N ILE A 171 -11.49 -0.04 -4.02
CA ILE A 171 -11.85 0.33 -2.64
C ILE A 171 -13.14 1.17 -2.64
N GLY A 172 -13.89 1.11 -1.54
CA GLY A 172 -15.17 1.82 -1.48
C GLY A 172 -15.87 1.66 -0.15
N LYS A 173 -17.02 0.96 -0.15
CA LYS A 173 -17.75 0.54 1.04
C LYS A 173 -17.20 -0.74 1.67
N LYS A 174 -16.21 -1.33 1.01
CA LYS A 174 -15.39 -2.41 1.54
C LYS A 174 -13.93 -2.02 1.37
N PRO A 175 -13.04 -2.51 2.23
CA PRO A 175 -11.61 -2.27 2.08
C PRO A 175 -11.10 -2.89 0.77
N HIS A 176 -11.57 -4.08 0.38
CA HIS A 176 -11.19 -4.73 -0.87
C HIS A 176 -12.42 -4.92 -1.76
N GLU A 177 -12.37 -4.31 -2.95
CA GLU A 177 -13.36 -4.42 -4.04
C GLU A 177 -12.66 -4.80 -5.35
N GLU A 178 -13.42 -5.15 -6.38
CA GLU A 178 -12.88 -5.24 -7.74
C GLU A 178 -12.47 -3.85 -8.28
N PRO A 179 -11.41 -3.77 -9.12
CA PRO A 179 -10.64 -4.87 -9.69
C PRO A 179 -9.45 -5.28 -8.82
N GLU A 180 -8.90 -6.48 -9.07
CA GLU A 180 -7.52 -6.80 -8.68
C GLU A 180 -6.54 -6.16 -9.68
N ILE A 181 -5.44 -5.59 -9.16
CA ILE A 181 -4.44 -4.85 -9.95
C ILE A 181 -3.04 -5.39 -9.60
N PRO A 182 -2.59 -6.48 -10.22
CA PRO A 182 -1.26 -7.03 -9.97
C PRO A 182 -0.13 -6.02 -10.25
N ASN A 183 0.96 -6.10 -9.48
CA ASN A 183 2.15 -5.26 -9.68
C ASN A 183 3.05 -5.76 -10.81
N TYR A 184 2.64 -6.78 -11.53
CA TYR A 184 3.34 -7.40 -12.66
C TYR A 184 2.33 -7.92 -13.67
N LEU A 185 2.81 -8.15 -14.90
CA LEU A 185 2.01 -8.78 -15.94
C LEU A 185 2.32 -10.28 -16.00
N GLU A 186 1.31 -11.12 -15.80
CA GLU A 186 1.48 -12.56 -15.88
C GLU A 186 1.96 -13.00 -17.26
N LYS A 187 2.83 -14.01 -17.31
CA LYS A 187 3.39 -14.55 -18.54
C LYS A 187 2.29 -15.00 -19.51
N GLY A 188 2.34 -14.49 -20.74
CA GLY A 188 1.37 -14.82 -21.79
C GLY A 188 0.08 -14.02 -21.76
N VAL A 189 -0.10 -13.14 -20.78
CA VAL A 189 -1.23 -12.22 -20.71
C VAL A 189 -0.96 -10.99 -21.57
N LYS A 190 -1.96 -10.53 -22.33
CA LYS A 190 -1.83 -9.33 -23.16
C LYS A 190 -2.14 -8.07 -22.33
N PRO A 191 -1.28 -7.04 -22.36
CA PRO A 191 -1.51 -5.81 -21.59
C PRO A 191 -2.83 -5.11 -21.97
N ASN A 192 -3.19 -5.11 -23.25
CA ASN A 192 -4.42 -4.51 -23.77
C ASN A 192 -5.66 -5.42 -23.64
N SER A 193 -5.79 -6.16 -22.53
CA SER A 193 -6.91 -7.07 -22.25
C SER A 193 -7.49 -6.86 -20.84
N GLY A 194 -8.72 -7.33 -20.64
CA GLY A 194 -9.44 -7.19 -19.38
C GLY A 194 -10.11 -5.84 -19.20
N PRO A 195 -10.46 -5.45 -17.98
CA PRO A 195 -11.21 -4.23 -17.71
C PRO A 195 -10.37 -2.98 -17.99
N LYS A 196 -11.10 -1.91 -18.37
CA LYS A 196 -10.51 -0.58 -18.63
C LYS A 196 -10.79 0.36 -17.48
N ILE A 197 -9.84 1.24 -17.22
CA ILE A 197 -9.97 2.35 -16.28
C ILE A 197 -11.04 3.32 -16.81
N LYS A 198 -11.97 3.71 -15.92
CA LYS A 198 -13.09 4.60 -16.25
C LYS A 198 -13.19 5.71 -15.21
N GLU A 199 -13.78 6.83 -15.63
CA GLU A 199 -14.19 7.90 -14.74
C GLU A 199 -15.03 7.38 -13.57
N GLY A 200 -14.78 7.87 -12.36
CA GLY A 200 -15.46 7.46 -11.14
C GLY A 200 -14.95 6.16 -10.50
N MET A 201 -13.96 5.47 -11.06
CA MET A 201 -13.30 4.36 -10.38
C MET A 201 -12.41 4.86 -9.24
N VAL A 202 -12.36 4.09 -8.13
CA VAL A 202 -11.46 4.33 -7.00
C VAL A 202 -10.79 3.01 -6.67
N PHE A 203 -9.46 3.02 -6.55
CA PHE A 203 -8.65 1.83 -6.34
C PHE A 203 -7.31 2.15 -5.68
N CYS A 204 -6.68 1.16 -5.08
CA CYS A 204 -5.35 1.19 -4.51
C CYS A 204 -4.32 0.71 -5.51
N LEU A 205 -3.19 1.41 -5.61
CA LEU A 205 -1.97 0.95 -6.25
C LEU A 205 -0.90 0.82 -5.19
N GLU A 206 -0.27 -0.34 -5.13
CA GLU A 206 0.55 -0.75 -4.00
C GLU A 206 1.74 -1.63 -4.43
N PRO A 207 2.74 -1.09 -5.14
CA PRO A 207 3.92 -1.86 -5.50
C PRO A 207 4.65 -2.37 -4.25
N MET A 208 4.71 -3.68 -4.13
CA MET A 208 5.51 -4.44 -3.17
C MET A 208 6.79 -4.85 -3.87
N VAL A 209 7.92 -4.35 -3.43
CA VAL A 209 9.22 -4.47 -4.13
C VAL A 209 10.18 -5.32 -3.31
N CYS A 210 10.70 -6.37 -3.94
CA CYS A 210 11.71 -7.28 -3.40
C CYS A 210 13.06 -7.08 -4.09
N GLN A 211 14.17 -7.42 -3.40
CA GLN A 211 15.51 -7.18 -3.95
C GLN A 211 15.88 -8.14 -5.09
N LYS A 212 15.58 -9.44 -4.98
CA LYS A 212 16.03 -10.43 -5.98
C LYS A 212 14.95 -11.42 -6.39
N GLN A 213 14.09 -11.84 -5.46
CA GLN A 213 13.06 -12.85 -5.69
C GLN A 213 11.70 -12.32 -5.24
N GLY A 214 10.69 -12.47 -6.07
CA GLY A 214 9.33 -11.99 -5.80
C GLY A 214 8.37 -13.09 -5.33
N GLU A 215 8.83 -14.31 -5.06
CA GLU A 215 8.02 -15.38 -4.53
C GLU A 215 7.72 -15.14 -3.04
N PRO A 216 6.43 -15.14 -2.62
CA PRO A 216 6.05 -14.92 -1.24
C PRO A 216 6.22 -16.17 -0.37
N LYS A 217 6.52 -15.95 0.90
CA LYS A 217 6.43 -16.95 1.94
C LYS A 217 5.69 -16.35 3.14
N ILE A 218 4.62 -17.01 3.57
CA ILE A 218 3.86 -16.62 4.77
C ILE A 218 4.54 -17.24 5.99
N LEU A 219 4.77 -16.42 7.02
CA LEU A 219 5.42 -16.85 8.25
C LEU A 219 4.48 -17.65 9.16
N ALA A 220 5.02 -18.14 10.29
CA ALA A 220 4.29 -18.99 11.24
C ALA A 220 3.12 -18.26 11.93
N ASP A 221 3.14 -16.94 12.00
CA ASP A 221 2.05 -16.08 12.49
C ASP A 221 0.83 -16.07 11.57
N LYS A 222 0.93 -16.65 10.38
CA LYS A 222 -0.10 -16.76 9.31
C LYS A 222 -0.48 -15.42 8.66
N TRP A 223 0.27 -14.35 8.93
CA TRP A 223 0.04 -13.01 8.42
C TRP A 223 1.25 -12.46 7.68
N SER A 224 2.38 -12.34 8.38
CA SER A 224 3.58 -11.72 7.83
C SER A 224 4.05 -12.43 6.56
N VAL A 225 4.19 -11.66 5.49
CA VAL A 225 4.66 -12.15 4.19
C VAL A 225 6.08 -11.66 3.98
N VAL A 226 6.99 -12.57 3.67
CA VAL A 226 8.38 -12.26 3.30
C VAL A 226 8.68 -12.75 1.89
N SER A 227 9.70 -12.17 1.24
CA SER A 227 10.31 -12.78 0.06
C SER A 227 11.08 -14.04 0.45
N VAL A 228 11.11 -15.04 -0.43
CA VAL A 228 11.85 -16.31 -0.17
C VAL A 228 13.35 -16.13 -0.04
N ASP A 229 13.92 -15.02 -0.51
CA ASP A 229 15.34 -14.69 -0.37
C ASP A 229 15.69 -14.08 0.99
N GLY A 230 14.69 -13.65 1.78
CA GLY A 230 14.89 -13.07 3.11
C GLY A 230 15.63 -11.73 3.11
N LEU A 231 15.66 -11.03 1.98
CA LEU A 231 16.24 -9.69 1.87
C LEU A 231 15.20 -8.62 2.18
N ASN A 232 15.68 -7.43 2.57
CA ASN A 232 14.83 -6.27 2.82
C ASN A 232 13.90 -5.98 1.65
N THR A 233 12.70 -5.49 1.95
CA THR A 233 11.62 -5.22 1.00
C THR A 233 11.01 -3.85 1.24
N SER A 234 10.27 -3.32 0.27
CA SER A 234 9.62 -2.01 0.41
C SER A 234 8.22 -2.03 -0.20
N HIS A 235 7.29 -1.36 0.47
CA HIS A 235 5.90 -1.21 0.06
C HIS A 235 5.49 0.27 0.15
N HIS A 236 4.95 0.80 -0.94
CA HIS A 236 4.29 2.11 -0.97
C HIS A 236 2.94 1.98 -1.63
N GLU A 237 1.96 2.74 -1.14
CA GLU A 237 0.60 2.66 -1.63
C GLU A 237 -0.10 4.00 -1.59
N HIS A 238 -1.02 4.19 -2.54
CA HIS A 238 -2.02 5.24 -2.53
C HIS A 238 -3.40 4.77 -2.99
N THR A 239 -4.43 5.26 -2.30
CA THR A 239 -5.81 5.26 -2.84
C THR A 239 -5.94 6.37 -3.88
N ILE A 240 -6.43 6.01 -5.08
CA ILE A 240 -6.53 6.87 -6.25
C ILE A 240 -7.97 6.89 -6.75
N ALA A 241 -8.49 8.07 -7.06
CA ALA A 241 -9.76 8.27 -7.76
C ALA A 241 -9.53 8.76 -9.20
N ILE A 242 -10.35 8.30 -10.14
CA ILE A 242 -10.36 8.83 -11.50
C ILE A 242 -11.39 9.94 -11.60
N ILE A 243 -10.91 11.19 -11.70
CA ILE A 243 -11.73 12.41 -11.70
C ILE A 243 -11.28 13.31 -12.85
N GLY A 244 -12.21 13.71 -13.72
CA GLY A 244 -11.91 14.57 -14.87
C GLY A 244 -10.87 13.96 -15.81
N ASN A 245 -10.96 12.66 -16.04
CA ASN A 245 -10.01 11.86 -16.85
C ASN A 245 -8.58 11.81 -16.29
N LYS A 246 -8.38 12.13 -15.02
CA LYS A 246 -7.06 12.12 -14.34
C LYS A 246 -7.09 11.24 -13.11
N ALA A 247 -5.95 10.67 -12.78
CA ALA A 247 -5.71 10.05 -11.48
C ALA A 247 -5.52 11.15 -10.43
N VAL A 248 -6.28 11.09 -9.34
CA VAL A 248 -6.21 11.99 -8.20
C VAL A 248 -5.94 11.16 -6.96
N ILE A 249 -4.84 11.42 -6.29
CA ILE A 249 -4.49 10.75 -5.03
C ILE A 249 -5.43 11.26 -3.93
N LEU A 250 -6.09 10.33 -3.21
CA LEU A 250 -6.96 10.65 -2.08
C LEU A 250 -6.22 10.59 -0.74
N THR A 251 -5.05 9.95 -0.72
CA THR A 251 -4.18 9.74 0.46
C THR A 251 -2.89 10.55 0.36
N GLU A 252 -2.94 11.75 -0.24
CA GLU A 252 -1.79 12.63 -0.37
C GLU A 252 -1.38 13.19 1.01
N ARG A 253 -0.06 13.17 1.32
CA ARG A 253 0.54 13.63 2.59
C ARG A 253 1.25 14.97 2.41
#